data_9726b34c1318d92b96ba1938be082255
#
_entry.id   9726b34c1318d92b96ba1938be082255
#
_cell.length_a   1.000
_cell.length_b   1.000
_cell.length_c   1.000
_cell.angle_alpha   90.00
_cell.angle_beta   90.00
_cell.angle_gamma   90.00
#
_symmetry.space_group_name_H-M   'P 1'
#
loop_
_entity.id
_entity.type
_entity.pdbx_description
1 polymer ?
#
loop_
_entity_poly.entity_id
_entity_poly.type
_entity_poly.pdbx_seq_one_letter_code
_entity_poly.pdbx_strand_id
1 'polypeptide(L)'
;MKYTMTIGGREIPLRYTMLELADMEEAIGTMDNFRDLILKGKQRLRNMAAAIRIMGNSGLSHAGKTADLTDEWLLNHMDPGKLKSYQITVLGVFTNGFEMETNNEGGERDLVLEEIERKKEPGN
;
A
#
# COMPACT_ATOMS: atom_id res chain seq x y z
N MET A 1 -4.21 13.14 -0.32
CA MET A 1 -4.22 11.70 -0.49
C MET A 1 -5.17 11.06 0.48
N LYS A 2 -5.69 9.95 0.05
CA LYS A 2 -6.74 9.31 0.80
C LYS A 2 -6.24 8.61 2.06
N TYR A 3 -5.04 8.08 2.00
CA TYR A 3 -4.48 7.33 3.12
C TYR A 3 -3.20 7.97 3.59
N THR A 4 -3.05 8.03 4.89
CA THR A 4 -1.87 8.60 5.52
C THR A 4 -1.53 7.73 6.73
N MET A 5 -0.24 7.47 6.92
CA MET A 5 0.24 6.75 8.10
C MET A 5 1.13 7.67 8.90
N THR A 6 1.15 7.47 10.21
CA THR A 6 2.09 8.17 11.08
C THR A 6 3.06 7.15 11.65
N ILE A 7 4.33 7.32 11.35
CA ILE A 7 5.38 6.44 11.83
C ILE A 7 6.52 7.30 12.33
N GLY A 8 6.93 7.06 13.59
CA GLY A 8 8.01 7.85 14.18
C GLY A 8 7.72 9.33 14.22
N GLY A 9 6.44 9.66 14.42
CA GLY A 9 6.03 11.06 14.47
C GLY A 9 5.97 11.73 13.11
N ARG A 10 6.21 10.99 12.04
CA ARG A 10 6.21 11.54 10.70
C ARG A 10 4.96 11.11 9.96
N GLU A 11 4.30 12.06 9.33
CA GLU A 11 3.10 11.79 8.56
C GLU A 11 3.48 11.41 7.15
N ILE A 12 3.03 10.25 6.71
CA ILE A 12 3.42 9.68 5.42
C ILE A 12 2.18 9.44 4.59
N PRO A 13 1.96 10.26 3.55
CA PRO A 13 0.84 10.01 2.64
C PRO A 13 1.17 8.85 1.73
N LEU A 14 0.22 7.97 1.52
CA LEU A 14 0.42 6.78 0.70
C LEU A 14 -0.24 6.98 -0.65
N ARG A 15 0.54 6.88 -1.71
CA ARG A 15 0.05 7.02 -3.06
C ARG A 15 0.13 5.68 -3.77
N TYR A 16 -0.97 5.29 -4.39
CA TYR A 16 -1.04 3.97 -5.01
C TYR A 16 -1.58 4.10 -6.43
N THR A 17 -0.71 3.99 -7.39
CA THR A 17 -1.05 3.96 -8.81
C THR A 17 -0.40 2.73 -9.41
N MET A 18 -0.54 2.56 -10.72
CA MET A 18 0.03 1.41 -11.40
C MET A 18 1.56 1.38 -11.24
N LEU A 19 2.18 2.54 -11.13
CA LEU A 19 3.63 2.59 -10.93
C LEU A 19 4.02 1.94 -9.60
N GLU A 20 3.35 2.32 -8.52
CA GLU A 20 3.65 1.72 -7.23
C GLU A 20 3.33 0.23 -7.23
N LEU A 21 2.27 -0.16 -7.92
CA LEU A 21 1.96 -1.58 -8.04
C LEU A 21 3.10 -2.34 -8.72
N ALA A 22 3.61 -1.78 -9.81
CA ALA A 22 4.72 -2.42 -10.53
C ALA A 22 5.96 -2.49 -9.64
N ASP A 23 6.25 -1.42 -8.92
CA ASP A 23 7.41 -1.40 -8.04
C ASP A 23 7.25 -2.40 -6.91
N MET A 24 6.04 -2.54 -6.38
CA MET A 24 5.80 -3.50 -5.31
C MET A 24 5.93 -4.93 -5.81
N GLU A 25 5.47 -5.20 -7.03
CA GLU A 25 5.63 -6.54 -7.58
C GLU A 25 7.09 -6.90 -7.75
N GLU A 26 7.89 -5.94 -8.16
CA GLU A 26 9.31 -6.18 -8.33
C GLU A 26 10.00 -6.40 -6.99
N ALA A 27 9.62 -5.66 -5.98
CA ALA A 27 10.31 -5.70 -4.69
C ALA A 27 9.80 -6.80 -3.78
N ILE A 28 8.53 -7.15 -3.88
CA ILE A 28 7.89 -8.03 -2.89
C ILE A 28 7.44 -9.34 -3.52
N GLY A 29 6.74 -9.26 -4.63
CA GLY A 29 6.19 -10.44 -5.28
C GLY A 29 4.88 -10.13 -5.96
N THR A 30 4.32 -11.14 -6.58
CA THR A 30 3.10 -10.99 -7.36
C THR A 30 1.95 -10.48 -6.50
N MET A 31 1.23 -9.52 -7.00
CA MET A 31 0.13 -8.93 -6.25
C MET A 31 -1.03 -9.90 -6.04
N ASP A 32 -1.08 -10.98 -6.80
CA ASP A 32 -2.08 -12.01 -6.55
C ASP A 32 -1.99 -12.53 -5.12
N ASN A 33 -0.77 -12.53 -4.57
CA ASN A 33 -0.52 -13.04 -3.22
C ASN A 33 -0.24 -11.91 -2.24
N PHE A 34 -0.56 -10.67 -2.61
CA PHE A 34 -0.14 -9.54 -1.80
C PHE A 34 -0.63 -9.64 -0.36
N ARG A 35 -1.88 -10.05 -0.19
CA ARG A 35 -2.44 -10.18 1.15
C ARG A 35 -1.61 -11.13 2.00
N ASP A 36 -1.27 -12.28 1.43
CA ASP A 36 -0.47 -13.25 2.16
C ASP A 36 0.95 -12.76 2.38
N LEU A 37 1.51 -12.04 1.40
CA LEU A 37 2.86 -11.51 1.54
C LEU A 37 2.96 -10.51 2.69
N ILE A 38 1.87 -9.82 2.98
CA ILE A 38 1.85 -8.83 4.06
C ILE A 38 1.48 -9.47 5.39
N LEU A 39 0.64 -10.51 5.38
CA LEU A 39 0.10 -11.08 6.62
C LEU A 39 0.81 -12.32 7.09
N LYS A 40 1.50 -13.03 6.22
CA LYS A 40 2.04 -14.35 6.54
C LYS A 40 3.51 -14.45 6.12
N GLY A 41 4.18 -15.44 6.72
CA GLY A 41 5.52 -15.79 6.30
C GLY A 41 6.60 -14.97 6.98
N LYS A 42 7.83 -15.44 6.79
CA LYS A 42 8.98 -14.85 7.47
C LYS A 42 9.29 -13.45 7.00
N GLN A 43 8.91 -13.12 5.77
CA GLN A 43 9.23 -11.82 5.21
C GLN A 43 8.10 -10.83 5.35
N ARG A 44 7.01 -11.18 6.06
CA ARG A 44 5.84 -10.33 6.08
C ARG A 44 6.14 -8.92 6.57
N LEU A 45 7.00 -8.79 7.57
CA LEU A 45 7.33 -7.47 8.11
C LEU A 45 8.15 -6.65 7.14
N ARG A 46 9.11 -7.29 6.48
CA ARG A 46 9.92 -6.60 5.50
C ARG A 46 9.13 -6.28 4.24
N ASN A 47 8.21 -7.16 3.87
CA ASN A 47 7.34 -6.88 2.75
C ASN A 47 6.46 -5.68 3.04
N MET A 48 5.94 -5.60 4.26
CA MET A 48 5.11 -4.48 4.66
C MET A 48 5.91 -3.18 4.63
N ALA A 49 7.13 -3.21 5.15
CA ALA A 49 7.98 -2.02 5.13
C ALA A 49 8.26 -1.59 3.69
N ALA A 50 8.54 -2.55 2.81
CA ALA A 50 8.79 -2.22 1.41
C ALA A 50 7.56 -1.59 0.77
N ALA A 51 6.38 -2.11 1.05
CA ALA A 51 5.16 -1.54 0.51
C ALA A 51 4.95 -0.11 0.99
N ILE A 52 5.17 0.13 2.29
CA ILE A 52 5.04 1.46 2.85
C ILE A 52 6.09 2.40 2.24
N ARG A 53 7.32 1.91 2.07
CA ARG A 53 8.36 2.73 1.46
C ARG A 53 7.99 3.15 0.05
N ILE A 54 7.51 2.22 -0.74
CA ILE A 54 7.18 2.49 -2.13
C ILE A 54 6.02 3.46 -2.23
N MET A 55 4.94 3.17 -1.54
CA MET A 55 3.76 4.04 -1.59
C MET A 55 4.00 5.36 -0.86
N GLY A 56 4.77 5.31 0.22
CA GLY A 56 5.03 6.49 1.03
C GLY A 56 5.95 7.47 0.34
N ASN A 57 7.02 6.97 -0.28
CA ASN A 57 7.93 7.86 -1.02
C ASN A 57 7.21 8.49 -2.20
N SER A 58 6.35 7.73 -2.86
CA SER A 58 5.56 8.29 -3.94
C SER A 58 4.63 9.37 -3.43
N GLY A 59 3.98 9.13 -2.29
CA GLY A 59 3.09 10.13 -1.70
C GLY A 59 3.82 11.37 -1.26
N LEU A 60 4.97 11.19 -0.62
CA LEU A 60 5.77 12.34 -0.19
C LEU A 60 6.23 13.17 -1.37
N SER A 61 6.73 12.51 -2.40
CA SER A 61 7.18 13.20 -3.60
C SER A 61 6.03 13.97 -4.24
N HIS A 62 4.88 13.35 -4.35
CA HIS A 62 3.71 13.98 -4.95
C HIS A 62 3.27 15.18 -4.13
N ALA A 63 3.49 15.15 -2.82
CA ALA A 63 3.11 16.25 -1.94
C ALA A 63 4.20 17.32 -1.86
N GLY A 64 5.26 17.19 -2.63
CA GLY A 64 6.36 18.17 -2.61
C GLY A 64 7.24 18.05 -1.40
N LYS A 65 7.25 16.89 -0.75
CA LYS A 65 8.07 16.66 0.43
C LYS A 65 9.20 15.71 0.10
N THR A 66 10.16 15.62 1.03
CA THR A 66 11.32 14.77 0.82
C THR A 66 10.92 13.30 0.89
N ALA A 67 11.21 12.58 -0.18
CA ALA A 67 10.87 11.15 -0.29
C ALA A 67 12.13 10.36 0.03
N ASP A 68 12.39 10.17 1.32
CA ASP A 68 13.63 9.55 1.77
C ASP A 68 13.41 8.36 2.70
N LEU A 69 12.24 7.73 2.62
CA LEU A 69 11.96 6.55 3.44
C LEU A 69 12.83 5.39 3.00
N THR A 70 13.33 4.64 3.98
CA THR A 70 14.05 3.39 3.74
C THR A 70 13.40 2.31 4.57
N ASP A 71 13.63 1.06 4.18
CA ASP A 71 13.12 -0.05 4.96
C ASP A 71 13.68 0.00 6.37
N GLU A 72 14.97 0.33 6.49
CA GLU A 72 15.61 0.36 7.79
C GLU A 72 14.99 1.43 8.69
N TRP A 73 14.77 2.62 8.15
CA TRP A 73 14.16 3.68 8.95
C TRP A 73 12.78 3.27 9.41
N LEU A 74 12.00 2.71 8.49
CA LEU A 74 10.64 2.29 8.82
C LEU A 74 10.64 1.23 9.91
N LEU A 75 11.46 0.18 9.74
CA LEU A 75 11.48 -0.91 10.71
C LEU A 75 11.99 -0.44 12.06
N ASN A 76 12.85 0.58 12.08
CA ASN A 76 13.34 1.13 13.34
C ASN A 76 12.32 1.98 14.06
N HIS A 77 11.36 2.54 13.35
CA HIS A 77 10.44 3.50 13.94
C HIS A 77 9.01 3.00 14.03
N MET A 78 8.70 1.87 13.42
CA MET A 78 7.37 1.31 13.53
C MET A 78 7.18 0.67 14.89
N ASP A 79 6.01 0.84 15.45
CA ASP A 79 5.68 0.33 16.77
C ASP A 79 5.12 -1.08 16.64
N PRO A 80 5.80 -2.10 17.19
CA PRO A 80 5.30 -3.47 17.10
C PRO A 80 3.88 -3.62 17.64
N GLY A 81 3.50 -2.80 18.58
CA GLY A 81 2.14 -2.86 19.13
C GLY A 81 1.08 -2.42 18.14
N LYS A 82 1.49 -1.77 17.07
CA LYS A 82 0.55 -1.29 16.04
C LYS A 82 0.65 -2.09 14.76
N LEU A 83 1.26 -3.26 14.82
CA LEU A 83 1.49 -4.06 13.62
C LEU A 83 0.20 -4.31 12.84
N LYS A 84 -0.85 -4.71 13.54
CA LYS A 84 -2.10 -5.01 12.85
C LYS A 84 -2.66 -3.78 12.16
N SER A 85 -2.55 -2.63 12.81
CA SER A 85 -3.02 -1.38 12.22
C SER A 85 -2.27 -1.06 10.94
N TYR A 86 -0.95 -1.24 10.94
CA TYR A 86 -0.16 -1.01 9.74
C TYR A 86 -0.58 -1.95 8.62
N GLN A 87 -0.75 -3.23 8.96
CA GLN A 87 -1.13 -4.21 7.96
C GLN A 87 -2.49 -3.88 7.35
N ILE A 88 -3.43 -3.50 8.19
CA ILE A 88 -4.78 -3.15 7.72
C ILE A 88 -4.71 -1.94 6.79
N THR A 89 -3.91 -0.94 7.15
CA THR A 89 -3.81 0.25 6.33
C THR A 89 -3.19 -0.07 4.97
N VAL A 90 -2.11 -0.85 4.96
CA VAL A 90 -1.46 -1.21 3.71
C VAL A 90 -2.42 -1.98 2.80
N LEU A 91 -3.13 -2.95 3.38
CA LEU A 91 -4.06 -3.74 2.59
C LEU A 91 -5.25 -2.91 2.15
N GLY A 92 -5.67 -1.96 2.98
CA GLY A 92 -6.76 -1.06 2.60
C GLY A 92 -6.39 -0.18 1.43
N VAL A 93 -5.17 0.33 1.42
CA VAL A 93 -4.71 1.11 0.27
C VAL A 93 -4.70 0.25 -0.98
N PHE A 94 -4.16 -0.96 -0.86
CA PHE A 94 -4.09 -1.87 -1.99
C PHE A 94 -5.48 -2.18 -2.55
N THR A 95 -6.44 -2.34 -1.67
CA THR A 95 -7.78 -2.74 -2.09
C THR A 95 -8.62 -1.56 -2.57
N ASN A 96 -8.57 -0.44 -1.85
CA ASN A 96 -9.52 0.65 -2.06
C ASN A 96 -8.90 1.99 -2.36
N GLY A 97 -7.59 2.11 -2.20
CA GLY A 97 -6.94 3.41 -2.24
C GLY A 97 -6.33 3.78 -3.58
N PHE A 98 -6.69 3.06 -4.63
CA PHE A 98 -6.15 3.32 -5.95
C PHE A 98 -6.42 4.78 -6.33
N GLU A 99 -5.35 5.54 -6.49
CA GLU A 99 -5.46 6.97 -6.79
C GLU A 99 -5.51 7.17 -8.29
N MET A 100 -6.61 7.73 -8.75
CA MET A 100 -6.75 8.07 -10.15
C MET A 100 -7.14 9.52 -10.23
N GLU A 101 -6.59 10.20 -11.21
CA GLU A 101 -6.88 11.60 -11.42
C GLU A 101 -8.31 11.83 -11.83
N THR A 102 -8.87 10.90 -12.50
CA THR A 102 -10.17 11.06 -13.11
C THR A 102 -11.24 10.45 -12.25
N ASN A 103 -11.45 11.03 -11.11
CA ASN A 103 -12.49 10.55 -10.21
C ASN A 103 -13.87 10.64 -10.82
N ASN A 104 -14.04 11.54 -11.77
CA ASN A 104 -15.31 11.66 -12.46
C ASN A 104 -15.61 10.40 -13.27
N GLU A 105 -14.63 9.55 -13.47
CA GLU A 105 -14.84 8.28 -14.13
C GLU A 105 -14.95 7.16 -13.12
N GLY A 106 -15.28 7.53 -11.90
CA GLY A 106 -15.35 6.56 -10.83
C GLY A 106 -16.31 5.44 -11.12
N GLY A 107 -17.41 5.73 -11.82
CA GLY A 107 -18.38 4.71 -12.11
C GLY A 107 -17.79 3.56 -12.90
N GLU A 108 -17.07 3.87 -13.96
CA GLU A 108 -16.46 2.85 -14.77
C GLU A 108 -15.38 2.11 -13.98
N ARG A 109 -14.61 2.88 -13.25
CA ARG A 109 -13.55 2.29 -12.45
C ARG A 109 -14.12 1.36 -11.38
N ASP A 110 -15.21 1.78 -10.77
CA ASP A 110 -15.83 0.98 -9.73
C ASP A 110 -16.34 -0.34 -10.27
N LEU A 111 -16.87 -0.32 -11.48
CA LEU A 111 -17.35 -1.55 -12.09
C LEU A 111 -16.21 -2.54 -12.30
N VAL A 112 -15.07 -2.04 -12.75
CA VAL A 112 -13.91 -2.90 -12.97
C VAL A 112 -13.45 -3.48 -11.65
N LEU A 113 -13.38 -2.65 -10.61
CA LEU A 113 -12.95 -3.13 -9.31
C LEU A 113 -13.91 -4.15 -8.75
N GLU A 114 -15.20 -3.93 -8.91
CA GLU A 114 -16.18 -4.89 -8.44
C GLU A 114 -16.02 -6.23 -9.14
N GLU A 115 -15.75 -6.19 -10.43
CA GLU A 115 -15.55 -7.40 -11.18
C GLU A 115 -14.34 -8.16 -10.70
N ILE A 116 -13.26 -7.45 -10.44
CA ILE A 116 -12.04 -8.07 -9.95
C ILE A 116 -12.29 -8.71 -8.59
N GLU A 117 -12.97 -8.00 -7.72
CA GLU A 117 -13.25 -8.51 -6.39
C GLU A 117 -14.11 -9.77 -6.44
N ARG A 118 -15.10 -9.77 -7.33
CA ARG A 118 -15.94 -10.96 -7.45
C ARG A 118 -15.13 -12.16 -7.91
N LYS A 119 -14.18 -11.94 -8.80
CA LYS A 119 -13.33 -13.01 -9.27
C LYS A 119 -12.38 -13.48 -8.20
N LYS A 120 -11.98 -12.59 -7.31
CA LYS A 120 -11.07 -12.95 -6.24
C LYS A 120 -11.76 -13.71 -5.12
N GLU A 121 -13.06 -13.69 -5.10
CA GLU A 121 -13.82 -14.41 -4.09
C GLU A 121 -14.60 -15.56 -4.71
N PRO A 122 -13.98 -16.33 -5.56
CA PRO A 122 -14.68 -17.45 -6.18
C PRO A 122 -14.95 -18.48 -5.11
N GLY A 123 -16.11 -19.01 -5.12
CA GLY A 123 -16.45 -19.97 -4.11
C GLY A 123 -16.91 -19.35 -2.83
N ASN A 124 -16.85 -18.08 -2.74
CA ASN A 124 -17.40 -17.38 -1.61
C ASN A 124 -18.88 -17.18 -1.81
#